data_f81eb15a7d579ad33c84f40da79f2e3b
#
_entry.id   f81eb15a7d579ad33c84f40da79f2e3b
#
_cell.length_a   1.000
_cell.length_b   1.000
_cell.length_c   1.000
_cell.angle_alpha   90.00
_cell.angle_beta   90.00
_cell.angle_gamma   90.00
#
_symmetry.space_group_name_H-M   'P 1'
#
loop_
_entity.id
_entity.type
_entity.pdbx_description
1 polymer ?
#
loop_
_entity_poly.entity_id
_entity_poly.type
_entity_poly.pdbx_seq_one_letter_code
_entity_poly.pdbx_strand_id
1 'polypeptide(L)'
;MKYLRIKNSDEQIEVGKIVCVGRNYAKHAEEMGNEVPEFPLIFLKPASVLIPGDENIVMPKESGELHHEVELVLLIGETIKDADEKQAESAIYGYGVGLDMTLRNIQSELKKKGHPWTLAKVFDTAAVISDIVLKKDYELKGNEKIELAVNGQVRQNSTLDLMLFNSNAIVKYLSSKFTLEKGDLIFTGTPEGVGAVNTGDEITASIENIGELKVSVN
;
A
#
# COMPACT_ATOMS: atom_id res chain seq x y z
N MET A 1 16.96 3.17 10.53
CA MET A 1 16.49 2.10 9.64
C MET A 1 15.14 1.64 10.14
N LYS A 2 14.24 1.22 9.27
CA LYS A 2 12.92 0.66 9.62
C LYS A 2 12.95 -0.84 9.40
N TYR A 3 12.27 -1.59 10.26
CA TYR A 3 12.22 -3.05 10.20
C TYR A 3 10.77 -3.52 10.20
N LEU A 4 10.48 -4.56 9.42
CA LEU A 4 9.21 -5.26 9.41
C LEU A 4 9.20 -6.35 10.48
N ARG A 5 8.05 -6.53 11.09
CA ARG A 5 7.77 -7.69 11.95
C ARG A 5 7.12 -8.78 11.11
N ILE A 6 7.59 -10.00 11.30
CA ILE A 6 7.02 -11.19 10.67
C ILE A 6 6.09 -11.86 11.68
N LYS A 7 4.85 -12.12 11.27
CA LYS A 7 3.85 -12.76 12.13
C LYS A 7 4.34 -14.12 12.61
N ASN A 8 4.25 -14.37 13.92
CA ASN A 8 4.70 -15.60 14.58
C ASN A 8 6.21 -15.91 14.40
N SER A 9 7.04 -14.89 14.26
CA SER A 9 8.49 -15.05 14.11
C SER A 9 9.24 -13.90 14.78
N ASP A 10 10.44 -14.18 15.27
CA ASP A 10 11.37 -13.16 15.75
C ASP A 10 12.21 -12.54 14.61
N GLU A 11 11.99 -13.00 13.37
CA GLU A 11 12.67 -12.46 12.19
C GLU A 11 12.26 -11.01 11.95
N GLN A 12 13.26 -10.17 11.70
CA GLN A 12 13.09 -8.79 11.29
C GLN A 12 13.75 -8.58 9.93
N ILE A 13 13.04 -7.91 9.04
CA ILE A 13 13.55 -7.58 7.70
C ILE A 13 13.68 -6.07 7.59
N GLU A 14 14.87 -5.61 7.24
CA GLU A 14 15.11 -4.19 6.98
C GLU A 14 14.32 -3.74 5.74
N VAL A 15 13.63 -2.60 5.88
CA VAL A 15 12.82 -2.03 4.78
C VAL A 15 13.71 -1.31 3.79
N GLY A 16 13.64 -1.73 2.55
CA GLY A 16 14.24 -1.06 1.40
C GLY A 16 13.41 0.14 0.92
N LYS A 17 13.18 0.23 -0.38
CA LYS A 17 12.27 1.22 -0.96
C LYS A 17 10.81 0.76 -0.86
N ILE A 18 9.90 1.71 -0.79
CA ILE A 18 8.45 1.46 -0.87
C ILE A 18 8.00 1.92 -2.25
N VAL A 19 7.53 0.96 -3.05
CA VAL A 19 6.97 1.20 -4.38
C VAL A 19 5.45 1.16 -4.26
N CYS A 20 4.76 2.17 -4.77
CA CYS A 20 3.30 2.26 -4.71
C CYS A 20 2.71 2.25 -6.12
N VAL A 21 1.60 1.53 -6.27
CA VAL A 21 0.85 1.43 -7.53
C VAL A 21 -0.44 2.23 -7.42
N GLY A 22 -0.55 3.31 -8.17
CA GLY A 22 -1.77 4.11 -8.23
C GLY A 22 -2.80 3.53 -9.21
N ARG A 23 -4.10 3.72 -8.91
CA ARG A 23 -5.24 3.39 -9.79
C ARG A 23 -5.31 1.91 -10.21
N ASN A 24 -5.07 1.01 -9.28
CA ASN A 24 -5.10 -0.43 -9.56
C ASN A 24 -6.49 -1.07 -9.37
N TYR A 25 -7.54 -0.29 -9.13
CA TYR A 25 -8.93 -0.71 -9.11
C TYR A 25 -9.74 0.20 -10.04
N ALA A 26 -10.54 -0.40 -10.94
CA ALA A 26 -11.29 0.36 -11.95
C ALA A 26 -12.25 1.37 -11.32
N LYS A 27 -13.03 0.94 -10.31
CA LYS A 27 -13.97 1.82 -9.60
C LYS A 27 -13.29 2.96 -8.85
N HIS A 28 -12.09 2.72 -8.26
CA HIS A 28 -11.32 3.80 -7.66
C HIS A 28 -10.82 4.79 -8.70
N ALA A 29 -10.37 4.33 -9.88
CA ALA A 29 -9.99 5.23 -10.97
C ALA A 29 -11.17 6.11 -11.39
N GLU A 30 -12.37 5.53 -11.54
CA GLU A 30 -13.61 6.22 -11.87
C GLU A 30 -14.02 7.22 -10.78
N GLU A 31 -14.03 6.82 -9.50
CA GLU A 31 -14.30 7.69 -8.34
C GLU A 31 -13.44 8.95 -8.35
N MET A 32 -12.17 8.80 -8.72
CA MET A 32 -11.20 9.89 -8.81
C MET A 32 -11.24 10.66 -10.15
N GLY A 33 -12.21 10.37 -11.02
CA GLY A 33 -12.36 11.02 -12.33
C GLY A 33 -11.19 10.76 -13.28
N ASN A 34 -10.59 9.58 -13.22
CA ASN A 34 -9.46 9.19 -14.05
C ASN A 34 -9.83 8.04 -14.97
N GLU A 35 -9.12 7.94 -16.09
CA GLU A 35 -9.16 6.76 -16.96
C GLU A 35 -8.45 5.57 -16.30
N VAL A 36 -8.87 4.37 -16.68
CA VAL A 36 -8.18 3.12 -16.31
C VAL A 36 -6.82 3.10 -17.01
N PRO A 37 -5.71 2.92 -16.26
CA PRO A 37 -4.39 2.98 -16.86
C PRO A 37 -4.08 1.71 -17.67
N GLU A 38 -3.36 1.86 -18.79
CA GLU A 38 -2.87 0.73 -19.61
C GLU A 38 -1.73 -0.04 -18.94
N PHE A 39 -1.01 0.59 -18.01
CA PHE A 39 0.11 0.02 -17.26
C PHE A 39 0.12 0.58 -15.82
N PRO A 40 0.77 -0.12 -14.86
CA PRO A 40 0.84 0.34 -13.48
C PRO A 40 1.42 1.75 -13.37
N LEU A 41 0.70 2.66 -12.72
CA LEU A 41 1.16 4.00 -12.40
C LEU A 41 2.00 3.94 -11.12
N ILE A 42 3.27 4.34 -11.20
CA ILE A 42 4.24 4.12 -10.12
C ILE A 42 4.67 5.42 -9.46
N PHE A 43 4.74 5.40 -8.12
CA PHE A 43 5.43 6.40 -7.32
C PHE A 43 6.14 5.73 -6.14
N LEU A 44 7.00 6.46 -5.45
CA LEU A 44 7.81 5.93 -4.36
C LEU A 44 7.52 6.66 -3.05
N LYS A 45 7.62 5.92 -1.95
CA LYS A 45 7.77 6.45 -0.61
C LYS A 45 9.11 6.00 -0.02
N PRO A 46 9.85 6.85 0.70
CA PRO A 46 11.03 6.40 1.42
C PRO A 46 10.65 5.57 2.64
N ALA A 47 11.49 4.62 3.04
CA ALA A 47 11.26 3.81 4.24
C ALA A 47 11.06 4.65 5.52
N SER A 48 11.59 5.88 5.57
CA SER A 48 11.48 6.77 6.74
C SER A 48 10.05 7.13 7.13
N VAL A 49 9.10 7.12 6.17
CA VAL A 49 7.69 7.48 6.44
C VAL A 49 6.85 6.30 6.91
N LEU A 50 7.43 5.09 6.95
CA LEU A 50 6.73 3.88 7.38
C LEU A 50 6.63 3.80 8.90
N ILE A 51 5.44 3.43 9.39
CA ILE A 51 5.19 3.07 10.78
C ILE A 51 4.53 1.69 10.86
N PRO A 52 4.75 0.93 11.94
CA PRO A 52 4.01 -0.29 12.20
C PRO A 52 2.54 -0.01 12.56
N GLY A 53 1.68 -1.00 12.40
CA GLY A 53 0.23 -0.90 12.57
C GLY A 53 -0.27 -0.71 14.01
N ASP A 54 0.62 -0.53 14.97
CA ASP A 54 0.36 -0.19 16.38
C ASP A 54 0.89 1.21 16.77
N GLU A 55 1.45 1.97 15.83
CA GLU A 55 1.79 3.37 16.00
C GLU A 55 0.71 4.28 15.41
N ASN A 56 0.63 5.53 15.89
CA ASN A 56 -0.39 6.47 15.44
C ASN A 56 0.07 7.28 14.23
N ILE A 57 -0.88 7.57 13.35
CA ILE A 57 -0.69 8.51 12.25
C ILE A 57 -0.66 9.93 12.84
N VAL A 58 0.35 10.70 12.45
CA VAL A 58 0.47 12.11 12.85
C VAL A 58 -0.12 12.99 11.75
N MET A 59 -1.17 13.77 12.10
CA MET A 59 -1.76 14.73 11.18
C MET A 59 -0.75 15.83 10.83
N PRO A 60 -0.36 15.97 9.54
CA PRO A 60 0.58 17.03 9.15
C PRO A 60 -0.04 18.43 9.36
N LYS A 61 0.74 19.38 9.89
CA LYS A 61 0.25 20.71 10.32
C LYS A 61 -0.40 21.55 9.22
N GLU A 62 0.01 21.39 7.97
CA GLU A 62 -0.46 22.18 6.82
C GLU A 62 -1.05 21.27 5.72
N SER A 63 -1.70 20.18 6.11
CA SER A 63 -2.01 19.08 5.20
C SER A 63 -3.26 19.27 4.34
N GLY A 64 -4.21 20.08 4.77
CA GLY A 64 -5.55 20.02 4.17
C GLY A 64 -6.22 18.67 4.46
N GLU A 65 -6.69 17.96 3.45
CA GLU A 65 -7.41 16.70 3.61
C GLU A 65 -6.47 15.48 3.59
N LEU A 66 -6.34 14.81 4.73
CA LEU A 66 -5.63 13.52 4.85
C LEU A 66 -6.61 12.38 4.54
N HIS A 67 -6.36 11.62 3.48
CA HIS A 67 -7.18 10.49 3.07
C HIS A 67 -6.50 9.16 3.39
N HIS A 68 -7.32 8.17 3.76
CA HIS A 68 -6.93 6.77 3.90
C HIS A 68 -7.01 6.04 2.54
N GLU A 69 -6.12 5.08 2.33
CA GLU A 69 -6.10 4.16 1.19
C GLU A 69 -5.61 2.80 1.68
N VAL A 70 -6.52 1.81 1.89
CA VAL A 70 -6.13 0.45 2.28
C VAL A 70 -5.60 -0.33 1.10
N GLU A 71 -4.49 -1.06 1.30
CA GLU A 71 -3.80 -1.77 0.23
C GLU A 71 -3.25 -3.13 0.70
N LEU A 72 -3.24 -4.10 -0.20
CA LEU A 72 -2.35 -5.25 -0.07
C LEU A 72 -0.92 -4.76 -0.24
N VAL A 73 -0.03 -5.22 0.64
CA VAL A 73 1.41 -4.95 0.55
C VAL A 73 2.16 -6.25 0.31
N LEU A 74 3.01 -6.25 -0.71
CA LEU A 74 3.91 -7.37 -0.99
C LEU A 74 5.29 -7.06 -0.41
N LEU A 75 5.89 -8.05 0.25
CA LEU A 75 7.29 -8.02 0.66
C LEU A 75 8.13 -8.78 -0.35
N ILE A 76 9.17 -8.16 -0.88
CA ILE A 76 10.13 -8.79 -1.79
C ILE A 76 11.22 -9.51 -0.97
N GLY A 77 11.46 -10.78 -1.27
CA GLY A 77 12.38 -11.65 -0.54
C GLY A 77 13.75 -11.81 -1.15
N GLU A 78 13.91 -11.47 -2.43
CA GLU A 78 15.16 -11.64 -3.16
C GLU A 78 15.37 -10.51 -4.19
N THR A 79 16.62 -10.31 -4.60
CA THR A 79 16.93 -9.32 -5.63
C THR A 79 16.58 -9.86 -7.02
N ILE A 80 15.72 -9.13 -7.74
CA ILE A 80 15.30 -9.50 -9.10
C ILE A 80 15.36 -8.30 -10.06
N LYS A 81 15.63 -8.62 -11.33
CA LYS A 81 15.63 -7.69 -12.46
C LYS A 81 15.19 -8.44 -13.72
N ASP A 82 14.33 -7.80 -14.54
CA ASP A 82 13.80 -8.37 -15.78
C ASP A 82 13.19 -9.78 -15.61
N ALA A 83 12.47 -9.96 -14.48
CA ALA A 83 11.91 -11.24 -14.06
C ALA A 83 10.81 -11.73 -15.02
N ASP A 84 10.80 -13.03 -15.29
CA ASP A 84 9.65 -13.70 -15.87
C ASP A 84 8.54 -13.90 -14.83
N GLU A 85 7.42 -14.51 -15.21
CA GLU A 85 6.24 -14.65 -14.34
C GLU A 85 6.53 -15.54 -13.11
N LYS A 86 7.29 -16.62 -13.29
CA LYS A 86 7.67 -17.52 -12.19
C LYS A 86 8.65 -16.87 -11.23
N GLN A 87 9.62 -16.15 -11.75
CA GLN A 87 10.58 -15.38 -10.94
C GLN A 87 9.88 -14.27 -10.16
N ALA A 88 8.95 -13.55 -10.80
CA ALA A 88 8.15 -12.52 -10.15
C ALA A 88 7.31 -13.10 -8.99
N GLU A 89 6.67 -14.25 -9.22
CA GLU A 89 5.91 -14.97 -8.19
C GLU A 89 6.80 -15.47 -7.05
N SER A 90 7.97 -16.03 -7.36
CA SER A 90 8.91 -16.55 -6.36
C SER A 90 9.52 -15.45 -5.51
N ALA A 91 9.70 -14.26 -6.06
CA ALA A 91 10.27 -13.12 -5.35
C ALA A 91 9.35 -12.54 -4.26
N ILE A 92 8.05 -12.82 -4.31
CA ILE A 92 7.11 -12.42 -3.25
C ILE A 92 7.35 -13.32 -2.02
N TYR A 93 7.85 -12.72 -0.94
CA TYR A 93 8.18 -13.42 0.30
C TYR A 93 7.03 -13.45 1.31
N GLY A 94 6.18 -12.42 1.29
CA GLY A 94 5.05 -12.33 2.21
C GLY A 94 4.12 -11.16 1.89
N TYR A 95 3.10 -11.03 2.70
CA TYR A 95 1.96 -10.13 2.52
C TYR A 95 1.65 -9.36 3.80
N GLY A 96 1.23 -8.12 3.67
CA GLY A 96 0.73 -7.30 4.76
C GLY A 96 -0.48 -6.47 4.36
N VAL A 97 -1.13 -5.90 5.37
CA VAL A 97 -2.15 -4.86 5.20
C VAL A 97 -1.44 -3.51 5.34
N GLY A 98 -1.63 -2.61 4.38
CA GLY A 98 -1.03 -1.29 4.43
C GLY A 98 -2.04 -0.16 4.33
N LEU A 99 -1.63 1.05 4.77
CA LEU A 99 -2.31 2.30 4.47
C LEU A 99 -1.36 3.22 3.71
N ASP A 100 -1.76 3.65 2.51
CA ASP A 100 -1.09 4.69 1.74
C ASP A 100 -1.74 6.05 2.02
N MET A 101 -1.32 6.70 3.11
CA MET A 101 -1.88 7.98 3.52
C MET A 101 -1.54 9.08 2.52
N THR A 102 -2.55 9.87 2.17
CA THR A 102 -2.49 10.81 1.04
C THR A 102 -3.04 12.18 1.40
N LEU A 103 -2.26 13.25 1.16
CA LEU A 103 -2.73 14.63 1.21
C LEU A 103 -3.49 14.96 -0.08
N ARG A 104 -4.80 14.72 -0.07
CA ARG A 104 -5.63 14.64 -1.29
C ARG A 104 -5.71 15.95 -2.07
N ASN A 105 -5.90 17.07 -1.41
CA ASN A 105 -5.94 18.38 -2.04
C ASN A 105 -4.59 18.74 -2.69
N ILE A 106 -3.46 18.46 -2.02
CA ILE A 106 -2.12 18.66 -2.56
C ILE A 106 -1.91 17.78 -3.80
N GLN A 107 -2.29 16.49 -3.73
CA GLN A 107 -2.21 15.59 -4.88
C GLN A 107 -3.01 16.13 -6.08
N SER A 108 -4.22 16.63 -5.82
CA SER A 108 -5.10 17.18 -6.87
C SER A 108 -4.48 18.40 -7.55
N GLU A 109 -3.85 19.30 -6.80
CA GLU A 109 -3.12 20.45 -7.34
C GLU A 109 -1.89 20.04 -8.16
N LEU A 110 -1.09 19.11 -7.63
CA LEU A 110 0.09 18.60 -8.33
C LEU A 110 -0.30 17.92 -9.65
N LYS A 111 -1.38 17.13 -9.66
CA LYS A 111 -1.92 16.50 -10.87
C LYS A 111 -2.31 17.55 -11.93
N LYS A 112 -3.05 18.59 -11.54
CA LYS A 112 -3.45 19.68 -12.46
C LYS A 112 -2.26 20.38 -13.11
N LYS A 113 -1.15 20.48 -12.40
CA LYS A 113 0.10 21.11 -12.86
C LYS A 113 1.06 20.14 -13.57
N GLY A 114 0.75 18.84 -13.64
CA GLY A 114 1.66 17.82 -14.17
C GLY A 114 2.92 17.62 -13.33
N HIS A 115 2.87 17.95 -12.03
CA HIS A 115 3.99 17.81 -11.11
C HIS A 115 4.02 16.43 -10.44
N PRO A 116 5.20 15.95 -9.97
CA PRO A 116 5.32 14.72 -9.17
C PRO A 116 4.49 14.79 -7.89
N TRP A 117 3.95 13.64 -7.47
CA TRP A 117 3.08 13.53 -6.29
C TRP A 117 3.82 13.49 -4.95
N THR A 118 5.15 13.62 -4.95
CA THR A 118 6.00 13.45 -3.76
C THR A 118 5.47 14.20 -2.54
N LEU A 119 5.14 15.50 -2.68
CA LEU A 119 4.66 16.29 -1.54
C LEU A 119 3.28 15.87 -1.01
N ALA A 120 2.51 15.12 -1.78
CA ALA A 120 1.23 14.59 -1.37
C ALA A 120 1.32 13.19 -0.76
N LYS A 121 2.37 12.44 -1.07
CA LYS A 121 2.55 11.03 -0.72
C LYS A 121 3.70 10.77 0.26
N VAL A 122 4.56 11.79 0.52
CA VAL A 122 5.73 11.66 1.39
C VAL A 122 5.65 12.70 2.51
N PHE A 123 5.27 12.25 3.69
CA PHE A 123 5.27 12.99 4.96
C PHE A 123 5.44 11.97 6.09
N ASP A 124 5.81 12.39 7.29
CA ASP A 124 5.98 11.49 8.42
C ASP A 124 4.68 10.71 8.66
N THR A 125 4.80 9.39 8.86
CA THR A 125 3.68 8.45 9.02
C THR A 125 2.78 8.25 7.79
N ALA A 126 3.27 8.61 6.60
CA ALA A 126 2.52 8.49 5.35
C ALA A 126 2.29 7.04 4.87
N ALA A 127 2.94 6.07 5.47
CA ALA A 127 2.72 4.65 5.22
C ALA A 127 2.60 3.87 6.53
N VAL A 128 1.59 3.02 6.63
CA VAL A 128 1.39 2.12 7.78
C VAL A 128 1.43 0.70 7.28
N ILE A 129 1.98 -0.24 8.08
CA ILE A 129 2.02 -1.64 7.72
C ILE A 129 1.72 -2.55 8.92
N SER A 130 0.92 -3.60 8.70
CA SER A 130 0.72 -4.69 9.65
C SER A 130 1.95 -5.58 9.75
N ASP A 131 1.94 -6.53 10.69
CA ASP A 131 2.87 -7.66 10.64
C ASP A 131 2.70 -8.41 9.29
N ILE A 132 3.81 -8.95 8.78
CA ILE A 132 3.86 -9.67 7.51
C ILE A 132 3.54 -11.15 7.72
N VAL A 133 2.61 -11.68 6.96
CA VAL A 133 2.38 -13.12 6.81
C VAL A 133 3.25 -13.64 5.68
N LEU A 134 4.09 -14.64 5.96
CA LEU A 134 4.97 -15.21 4.93
C LEU A 134 4.18 -16.01 3.91
N LYS A 135 4.59 -15.97 2.64
CA LYS A 135 3.96 -16.73 1.55
C LYS A 135 3.93 -18.25 1.82
N LYS A 136 4.95 -18.77 2.51
CA LYS A 136 4.99 -20.20 2.94
C LYS A 136 3.90 -20.57 3.95
N ASP A 137 3.35 -19.61 4.71
CA ASP A 137 2.34 -19.83 5.73
C ASP A 137 0.92 -19.57 5.19
N TYR A 138 0.80 -18.74 4.16
CA TYR A 138 -0.46 -18.50 3.44
C TYR A 138 -0.19 -18.13 1.99
N GLU A 139 -0.80 -18.84 1.05
CA GLU A 139 -0.77 -18.53 -0.37
C GLU A 139 -2.05 -17.78 -0.76
N LEU A 140 -1.90 -16.60 -1.39
CA LEU A 140 -3.03 -15.78 -1.85
C LEU A 140 -3.87 -16.57 -2.86
N LYS A 141 -5.18 -16.57 -2.65
CA LYS A 141 -6.17 -17.12 -3.60
C LYS A 141 -6.58 -16.09 -4.65
N GLY A 142 -6.30 -14.81 -4.36
CA GLY A 142 -6.58 -13.67 -5.23
C GLY A 142 -7.98 -13.07 -5.04
N ASN A 143 -8.83 -13.65 -4.20
CA ASN A 143 -10.20 -13.17 -3.93
C ASN A 143 -10.42 -12.80 -2.46
N GLU A 144 -9.36 -12.63 -1.69
CA GLU A 144 -9.44 -12.20 -0.29
C GLU A 144 -10.18 -10.87 -0.19
N LYS A 145 -11.04 -10.77 0.84
CA LYS A 145 -11.73 -9.53 1.15
C LYS A 145 -10.73 -8.51 1.69
N ILE A 146 -10.79 -7.27 1.20
CA ILE A 146 -10.07 -6.11 1.70
C ILE A 146 -11.07 -5.08 2.21
N GLU A 147 -10.90 -4.62 3.46
CA GLU A 147 -11.85 -3.72 4.11
C GLU A 147 -11.13 -2.67 4.94
N LEU A 148 -11.70 -1.47 4.99
CA LEU A 148 -11.31 -0.40 5.91
C LEU A 148 -12.55 0.26 6.50
N ALA A 149 -12.51 0.51 7.81
CA ALA A 149 -13.51 1.29 8.53
C ALA A 149 -12.85 2.47 9.27
N VAL A 150 -13.57 3.58 9.36
CA VAL A 150 -13.23 4.74 10.18
C VAL A 150 -14.27 4.88 11.27
N ASN A 151 -13.86 4.90 12.54
CA ASN A 151 -14.75 4.94 13.72
C ASN A 151 -15.83 3.85 13.67
N GLY A 152 -15.46 2.64 13.24
CA GLY A 152 -16.37 1.50 13.09
C GLY A 152 -17.30 1.55 11.86
N GLN A 153 -17.22 2.60 11.05
CA GLN A 153 -18.03 2.75 9.85
C GLN A 153 -17.23 2.34 8.62
N VAL A 154 -17.66 1.27 7.94
CA VAL A 154 -16.99 0.77 6.72
C VAL A 154 -16.99 1.85 5.63
N ARG A 155 -15.81 2.11 5.09
CA ARG A 155 -15.54 3.07 4.02
C ARG A 155 -15.10 2.39 2.73
N GLN A 156 -14.15 1.46 2.83
CA GLN A 156 -13.66 0.68 1.70
C GLN A 156 -14.01 -0.79 1.93
N ASN A 157 -14.54 -1.45 0.91
CA ASN A 157 -14.91 -2.87 0.97
C ASN A 157 -14.87 -3.46 -0.44
N SER A 158 -13.90 -4.34 -0.69
CA SER A 158 -13.65 -4.91 -2.01
C SER A 158 -13.00 -6.28 -1.88
N THR A 159 -12.49 -6.82 -2.98
CA THR A 159 -11.74 -8.07 -3.04
C THR A 159 -10.50 -7.91 -3.93
N LEU A 160 -9.48 -8.75 -3.73
CA LEU A 160 -8.20 -8.61 -4.45
C LEU A 160 -8.30 -8.98 -5.93
N ASP A 161 -9.28 -9.79 -6.35
CA ASP A 161 -9.53 -10.14 -7.76
C ASP A 161 -10.02 -8.96 -8.61
N LEU A 162 -10.42 -7.86 -7.97
CA LEU A 162 -10.81 -6.62 -8.65
C LEU A 162 -9.61 -5.70 -8.96
N MET A 163 -8.38 -6.09 -8.59
CA MET A 163 -7.17 -5.41 -9.04
C MET A 163 -7.00 -5.54 -10.55
N LEU A 164 -6.71 -4.43 -11.24
CA LEU A 164 -6.41 -4.40 -12.68
C LEU A 164 -5.13 -5.16 -13.00
N PHE A 165 -4.13 -5.01 -12.16
CA PHE A 165 -2.86 -5.71 -12.23
C PHE A 165 -2.69 -6.52 -10.95
N ASN A 166 -2.66 -7.85 -11.04
CA ASN A 166 -2.44 -8.72 -9.89
C ASN A 166 -0.99 -8.64 -9.38
N SER A 167 -0.73 -9.25 -8.22
CA SER A 167 0.57 -9.21 -7.54
C SER A 167 1.73 -9.61 -8.45
N ASN A 168 1.61 -10.70 -9.20
CA ASN A 168 2.67 -11.20 -10.07
C ASN A 168 2.93 -10.25 -11.26
N ALA A 169 1.87 -9.73 -11.86
CA ALA A 169 1.96 -8.76 -12.96
C ALA A 169 2.65 -7.46 -12.51
N ILE A 170 2.35 -6.97 -11.30
CA ILE A 170 3.01 -5.80 -10.72
C ILE A 170 4.50 -6.06 -10.53
N VAL A 171 4.88 -7.15 -9.85
CA VAL A 171 6.29 -7.48 -9.59
C VAL A 171 7.07 -7.66 -10.89
N LYS A 172 6.51 -8.40 -11.86
CA LYS A 172 7.10 -8.55 -13.20
C LYS A 172 7.30 -7.19 -13.88
N TYR A 173 6.27 -6.34 -13.90
CA TYR A 173 6.35 -5.02 -14.49
C TYR A 173 7.41 -4.15 -13.82
N LEU A 174 7.43 -4.08 -12.50
CA LEU A 174 8.40 -3.28 -11.76
C LEU A 174 9.83 -3.77 -12.00
N SER A 175 10.07 -5.08 -11.96
CA SER A 175 11.40 -5.65 -12.23
C SER A 175 11.91 -5.32 -13.62
N SER A 176 11.02 -5.13 -14.61
CA SER A 176 11.41 -4.70 -15.96
C SER A 176 11.88 -3.23 -16.01
N LYS A 177 11.48 -2.39 -15.03
CA LYS A 177 11.84 -0.97 -14.98
C LYS A 177 13.10 -0.73 -14.15
N PHE A 178 13.17 -1.34 -12.97
CA PHE A 178 14.31 -1.20 -12.05
C PHE A 178 14.48 -2.47 -11.21
N THR A 179 15.65 -2.62 -10.59
CA THR A 179 15.92 -3.73 -9.68
C THR A 179 15.05 -3.64 -8.44
N LEU A 180 14.33 -4.72 -8.13
CA LEU A 180 13.71 -4.94 -6.84
C LEU A 180 14.71 -5.69 -5.95
N GLU A 181 14.77 -5.31 -4.67
CA GLU A 181 15.73 -5.85 -3.70
C GLU A 181 14.99 -6.50 -2.53
N LYS A 182 15.67 -7.41 -1.85
CA LYS A 182 15.15 -7.98 -0.59
C LYS A 182 14.81 -6.86 0.40
N GLY A 183 13.61 -6.90 0.97
CA GLY A 183 13.12 -5.88 1.90
C GLY A 183 12.32 -4.76 1.23
N ASP A 184 12.26 -4.69 -0.10
CA ASP A 184 11.38 -3.75 -0.79
C ASP A 184 9.92 -4.10 -0.52
N LEU A 185 9.11 -3.06 -0.34
CA LEU A 185 7.67 -3.17 -0.20
C LEU A 185 6.96 -2.68 -1.46
N ILE A 186 5.90 -3.37 -1.85
CA ILE A 186 5.04 -2.93 -2.95
C ILE A 186 3.61 -2.78 -2.42
N PHE A 187 3.14 -1.54 -2.35
CA PHE A 187 1.75 -1.19 -2.10
C PHE A 187 1.01 -1.31 -3.43
N THR A 188 0.00 -2.19 -3.47
CA THR A 188 -0.57 -2.67 -4.76
C THR A 188 -1.73 -1.84 -5.28
N GLY A 189 -2.09 -0.76 -4.60
CA GLY A 189 -3.22 0.09 -4.94
C GLY A 189 -4.46 -0.19 -4.09
N THR A 190 -5.30 0.82 -3.97
CA THR A 190 -6.48 0.85 -3.11
C THR A 190 -7.78 0.72 -3.89
N PRO A 191 -8.83 0.07 -3.35
CA PRO A 191 -10.17 0.10 -3.91
C PRO A 191 -10.87 1.45 -3.70
N GLU A 192 -12.07 1.61 -4.24
CA GLU A 192 -12.95 2.76 -4.04
C GLU A 192 -13.34 2.95 -2.57
N GLY A 193 -13.89 4.13 -2.24
CA GLY A 193 -14.33 4.53 -0.90
C GLY A 193 -13.26 5.24 -0.10
N VAL A 194 -12.22 5.78 -0.76
CA VAL A 194 -11.21 6.63 -0.11
C VAL A 194 -11.87 7.89 0.47
N GLY A 195 -11.39 8.37 1.61
CA GLY A 195 -12.01 9.50 2.28
C GLY A 195 -11.12 10.17 3.32
N ALA A 196 -11.53 11.38 3.72
CA ALA A 196 -10.81 12.16 4.70
C ALA A 196 -10.93 11.56 6.11
N VAL A 197 -9.85 11.69 6.87
CA VAL A 197 -9.77 11.42 8.31
C VAL A 197 -9.27 12.65 9.05
N ASN A 198 -9.64 12.76 10.31
CA ASN A 198 -9.32 13.89 11.18
C ASN A 198 -8.59 13.41 12.42
N THR A 199 -7.95 14.32 13.13
CA THR A 199 -7.40 14.05 14.45
C THR A 199 -8.49 13.51 15.38
N GLY A 200 -8.20 12.40 16.05
CA GLY A 200 -9.13 11.65 16.90
C GLY A 200 -9.85 10.50 16.22
N ASP A 201 -9.77 10.36 14.90
CA ASP A 201 -10.35 9.23 14.20
C ASP A 201 -9.54 7.95 14.43
N GLU A 202 -10.24 6.82 14.50
CA GLU A 202 -9.70 5.47 14.56
C GLU A 202 -9.91 4.78 13.20
N ILE A 203 -8.84 4.25 12.62
CA ILE A 203 -8.87 3.49 11.38
C ILE A 203 -8.62 2.02 11.71
N THR A 204 -9.52 1.14 11.26
CA THR A 204 -9.29 -0.30 11.23
C THR A 204 -9.25 -0.78 9.79
N ALA A 205 -8.25 -1.57 9.43
CA ALA A 205 -8.12 -2.12 8.09
C ALA A 205 -7.72 -3.59 8.16
N SER A 206 -8.25 -4.41 7.24
CA SER A 206 -8.00 -5.85 7.24
C SER A 206 -8.00 -6.41 5.82
N ILE A 207 -7.23 -7.49 5.65
CA ILE A 207 -7.31 -8.37 4.48
C ILE A 207 -7.47 -9.79 5.00
N GLU A 208 -8.47 -10.47 4.47
CA GLU A 208 -8.82 -11.83 4.88
C GLU A 208 -7.61 -12.77 4.83
N ASN A 209 -7.37 -13.54 5.93
CA ASN A 209 -6.24 -14.44 6.13
C ASN A 209 -4.83 -13.82 6.16
N ILE A 210 -4.68 -12.51 5.87
CA ILE A 210 -3.40 -11.80 5.94
C ILE A 210 -3.24 -11.15 7.31
N GLY A 211 -4.18 -10.27 7.69
CA GLY A 211 -4.08 -9.58 8.96
C GLY A 211 -4.99 -8.38 9.06
N GLU A 212 -4.75 -7.64 10.12
CA GLU A 212 -5.44 -6.37 10.42
C GLU A 212 -4.46 -5.37 10.98
N LEU A 213 -4.81 -4.11 10.90
CA LEU A 213 -4.17 -3.01 11.62
C LEU A 213 -5.24 -2.11 12.23
N LYS A 214 -4.86 -1.45 13.33
CA LYS A 214 -5.73 -0.52 14.04
C LYS A 214 -4.88 0.65 14.52
N VAL A 215 -5.14 1.82 13.96
CA VAL A 215 -4.35 3.03 14.21
C VAL A 215 -5.26 4.22 14.48
N SER A 216 -4.78 5.17 15.27
CA SER A 216 -5.44 6.46 15.49
C SER A 216 -4.73 7.57 14.72
N VAL A 217 -5.45 8.63 14.41
CA VAL A 217 -4.93 9.87 13.84
C VAL A 217 -4.77 10.90 14.96
N ASN A 218 -3.55 11.39 15.19
CA ASN A 218 -3.18 12.33 16.26
C ASN A 218 -2.82 13.72 15.72
#